data_2081df0cca3c6fcf0a9225c488433412
#
_entry.id   2081df0cca3c6fcf0a9225c488433412
#
_cell.length_a   1.000
_cell.length_b   1.000
_cell.length_c   1.000
_cell.angle_alpha   90.00
_cell.angle_beta   90.00
_cell.angle_gamma   90.00
#
_symmetry.space_group_name_H-M   'P 1'
#
loop_
_entity.id
_entity.type
_entity.pdbx_description
1 polymer ?
#
loop_
_entity_poly.entity_id
_entity_poly.type
_entity_poly.pdbx_seq_one_letter_code
_entity_poly.pdbx_strand_id
1 'polypeptide(L)'
;AVAKAYVTTAGTTLDVSNTFNGMPALSFDGSDSLESQGLKLTQAHASLDWQFGASSSASLYASLLDWPELLKDQSPELLPSTVQVQRVLRGGVSSSLQLSKRVRLFGRYDSWSDDLNSGTFADARLDLRDLLYGGSELSLGLFDTQGSFSSGLGARLRHTHWMRATQLALAYETTQYEQSGFQGIQSELQQQVVSFNVNTPLRSDLDLFAEALQRFGDEQDSFTMSVRLTWRF
;
A
#
# COMPACT_ATOMS: atom_id res chain seq x y z
N ALA A 1 -13.47 11.01 18.13
CA ALA A 1 -12.27 11.41 18.88
C ALA A 1 -11.07 10.59 18.41
N VAL A 2 -9.95 11.23 18.17
CA VAL A 2 -8.70 10.56 17.79
C VAL A 2 -7.76 10.62 18.99
N ALA A 3 -7.37 9.45 19.50
CA ALA A 3 -6.35 9.36 20.54
C ALA A 3 -5.07 8.79 19.92
N LYS A 4 -3.95 9.47 20.09
CA LYS A 4 -2.61 9.00 19.70
C LYS A 4 -1.74 8.92 20.93
N ALA A 5 -1.08 7.78 21.13
CA ALA A 5 -0.10 7.61 22.19
C ALA A 5 1.23 7.19 21.55
N TYR A 6 2.30 7.88 21.91
CA TYR A 6 3.66 7.55 21.50
C TYR A 6 4.47 7.16 22.72
N VAL A 7 5.08 5.99 22.65
CA VAL A 7 6.05 5.56 23.66
C VAL A 7 7.39 5.33 22.96
N THR A 8 8.38 6.13 23.29
CA THR A 8 9.72 6.01 22.72
C THR A 8 10.69 5.64 23.83
N THR A 9 11.31 4.47 23.74
CA THR A 9 12.42 4.08 24.60
C THR A 9 13.51 3.40 23.79
N ALA A 10 14.72 3.93 23.83
CA ALA A 10 15.94 3.31 23.29
C ALA A 10 15.79 2.70 21.87
N GLY A 11 15.28 3.47 20.91
CA GLY A 11 15.15 3.06 19.51
C GLY A 11 13.88 2.23 19.19
N THR A 12 12.96 2.12 20.12
CA THR A 12 11.65 1.48 19.90
C THR A 12 10.56 2.54 19.96
N THR A 13 9.72 2.62 18.95
CA THR A 13 8.57 3.51 18.91
C THR A 13 7.30 2.67 18.81
N LEU A 14 6.37 2.89 19.74
CA LEU A 14 5.02 2.34 19.68
C LEU A 14 4.08 3.47 19.25
N ASP A 15 3.48 3.34 18.07
CA ASP A 15 2.41 4.21 17.62
C ASP A 15 1.07 3.46 17.76
N VAL A 16 0.16 4.03 18.55
CA VAL A 16 -1.20 3.53 18.69
C VAL A 16 -2.15 4.65 18.35
N SER A 17 -2.89 4.50 17.25
CA SER A 17 -3.94 5.46 16.87
C SER A 17 -5.28 4.76 16.84
N ASN A 18 -6.26 5.34 17.54
CA ASN A 18 -7.64 4.87 17.56
C ASN A 18 -8.58 6.00 17.14
N THR A 19 -9.47 5.72 16.21
CA THR A 19 -10.56 6.62 15.85
C THR A 19 -11.87 6.04 16.37
N PHE A 20 -12.49 6.77 17.28
CA PHE A 20 -13.80 6.43 17.82
C PHE A 20 -14.82 7.38 17.18
N ASN A 21 -15.72 6.84 16.37
CA ASN A 21 -16.91 7.56 15.93
C ASN A 21 -18.05 7.22 16.90
N GLY A 22 -18.36 8.16 17.77
CA GLY A 22 -19.55 8.13 18.59
C GLY A 22 -20.46 9.26 18.12
N MET A 23 -21.49 9.00 17.38
CA MET A 23 -22.61 9.90 17.25
C MET A 23 -23.67 9.49 18.28
N PRO A 24 -24.08 10.39 19.19
CA PRO A 24 -25.34 10.23 19.85
C PRO A 24 -26.43 10.56 18.81
N ALA A 25 -26.80 9.59 17.98
CA ALA A 25 -28.02 9.73 17.20
C ALA A 25 -29.18 9.41 18.12
N LEU A 26 -29.80 10.44 18.62
CA LEU A 26 -31.19 10.40 19.14
C LEU A 26 -32.11 10.25 17.91
N SER A 27 -32.34 9.04 17.43
CA SER A 27 -33.46 8.80 16.52
C SER A 27 -34.70 8.58 17.36
N PHE A 28 -35.55 9.57 17.39
CA PHE A 28 -36.94 9.39 17.81
C PHE A 28 -37.70 8.71 16.65
N ASP A 29 -37.64 7.40 16.60
CA ASP A 29 -38.67 6.64 15.89
C ASP A 29 -39.79 6.38 16.88
N GLY A 30 -41.03 6.61 16.47
CA GLY A 30 -42.22 6.64 17.35
C GLY A 30 -42.65 5.31 17.99
N SER A 31 -41.69 4.41 18.25
CA SER A 31 -41.77 3.24 19.11
C SER A 31 -40.76 3.41 20.24
N ASP A 32 -41.25 3.46 21.45
CA ASP A 32 -40.58 3.73 22.73
C ASP A 32 -39.32 2.88 23.09
N SER A 33 -38.32 2.78 22.25
CA SER A 33 -37.06 2.20 22.60
C SER A 33 -35.89 3.18 22.39
N LEU A 34 -35.45 3.77 23.48
CA LEU A 34 -34.14 4.44 23.60
C LEU A 34 -33.06 3.41 23.48
N GLU A 35 -32.63 3.07 22.27
CA GLU A 35 -31.37 2.40 22.06
C GLU A 35 -30.22 3.40 22.27
N SER A 36 -29.57 3.30 23.42
CA SER A 36 -28.30 3.98 23.64
C SER A 36 -27.28 3.41 22.68
N GLN A 37 -27.02 4.07 21.57
CA GLN A 37 -25.90 3.72 20.69
C GLN A 37 -24.62 4.01 21.46
N GLY A 38 -23.96 2.95 21.92
CA GLY A 38 -22.64 3.03 22.54
C GLY A 38 -21.58 3.50 21.55
N LEU A 39 -20.47 3.98 22.07
CA LEU A 39 -19.28 4.30 21.27
C LEU A 39 -18.86 3.05 20.49
N LYS A 40 -18.78 3.16 19.17
CA LYS A 40 -18.34 2.09 18.28
C LYS A 40 -16.94 2.39 17.74
N LEU A 41 -16.07 1.41 17.81
CA LEU A 41 -14.72 1.50 17.23
C LEU A 41 -14.80 1.24 15.73
N THR A 42 -14.59 2.27 14.91
CA THR A 42 -14.64 2.17 13.45
C THR A 42 -13.28 2.05 12.81
N GLN A 43 -12.24 2.55 13.47
CA GLN A 43 -10.88 2.45 13.01
C GLN A 43 -9.92 2.35 14.20
N ALA A 44 -9.02 1.38 14.13
CA ALA A 44 -7.91 1.25 15.06
C ALA A 44 -6.64 0.90 14.27
N HIS A 45 -5.52 1.47 14.69
CA HIS A 45 -4.21 1.13 14.18
C HIS A 45 -3.22 1.10 15.34
N ALA A 46 -2.38 0.07 15.39
CA ALA A 46 -1.27 -0.05 16.31
C ALA A 46 -0.03 -0.48 15.54
N SER A 47 1.10 0.16 15.76
CA SER A 47 2.39 -0.27 15.22
C SER A 47 3.45 -0.26 16.30
N LEU A 48 4.39 -1.17 16.16
CA LEU A 48 5.58 -1.29 16.97
C LEU A 48 6.79 -1.27 16.04
N ASP A 49 7.58 -0.22 16.14
CA ASP A 49 8.71 0.02 15.28
C ASP A 49 10.01 -0.12 16.07
N TRP A 50 10.91 -0.95 15.57
CA TRP A 50 12.25 -1.11 16.10
C TRP A 50 13.28 -0.59 15.12
N GLN A 51 14.17 0.25 15.61
CA GLN A 51 15.34 0.68 14.88
C GLN A 51 16.59 0.04 15.51
N PHE A 52 17.30 -0.74 14.73
CA PHE A 52 18.54 -1.39 15.15
C PHE A 52 19.66 -1.04 14.17
N GLY A 53 20.70 -0.38 14.74
CA GLY A 53 21.72 0.24 13.92
C GLY A 53 21.27 1.54 13.24
N ALA A 54 22.13 2.11 12.40
CA ALA A 54 21.90 3.42 11.80
C ALA A 54 20.84 3.42 10.68
N SER A 55 20.52 2.26 10.09
CA SER A 55 19.71 2.17 8.88
C SER A 55 18.94 0.85 8.74
N SER A 56 18.78 0.13 9.82
CA SER A 56 17.98 -1.10 9.83
C SER A 56 16.81 -0.97 10.78
N SER A 57 15.64 -1.43 10.35
CA SER A 57 14.40 -1.35 11.11
C SER A 57 13.53 -2.57 10.89
N ALA A 58 12.69 -2.86 11.87
CA ALA A 58 11.58 -3.78 11.75
C ALA A 58 10.31 -3.14 12.31
N SER A 59 9.19 -3.46 11.75
CA SER A 59 7.88 -2.96 12.15
C SER A 59 6.89 -4.10 12.21
N LEU A 60 6.08 -4.11 13.25
CA LEU A 60 4.90 -4.95 13.40
C LEU A 60 3.69 -4.04 13.50
N TYR A 61 2.63 -4.32 12.78
CA TYR A 61 1.42 -3.52 12.86
C TYR A 61 0.14 -4.37 12.82
N ALA A 62 -0.90 -3.82 13.40
CA ALA A 62 -2.26 -4.31 13.27
C ALA A 62 -3.22 -3.15 13.05
N SER A 63 -4.21 -3.34 12.21
CA SER A 63 -5.24 -2.34 11.94
C SER A 63 -6.61 -2.97 11.79
N LEU A 64 -7.61 -2.24 12.22
CA LEU A 64 -9.01 -2.54 12.07
C LEU A 64 -9.67 -1.40 11.32
N LEU A 65 -10.50 -1.71 10.33
CA LEU A 65 -11.27 -0.74 9.57
C LEU A 65 -12.69 -1.26 9.38
N ASP A 66 -13.66 -0.50 9.89
CA ASP A 66 -15.09 -0.78 9.74
C ASP A 66 -15.69 0.17 8.70
N TRP A 67 -15.64 -0.21 7.45
CA TRP A 67 -16.13 0.59 6.32
C TRP A 67 -17.63 0.92 6.40
N PRO A 68 -18.52 0.00 6.78
CA PRO A 68 -19.96 0.30 6.85
C PRO A 68 -20.29 1.48 7.74
N GLU A 69 -19.61 1.58 8.87
CA GLU A 69 -19.86 2.68 9.82
C GLU A 69 -19.29 4.00 9.31
N LEU A 70 -18.12 3.98 8.66
CA LEU A 70 -17.51 5.17 8.08
C LEU A 70 -18.32 5.73 6.91
N LEU A 71 -18.92 4.86 6.09
CA LEU A 71 -19.67 5.28 4.91
C LEU A 71 -21.09 5.73 5.25
N LYS A 72 -21.71 5.21 6.31
CA LYS A 72 -23.03 5.67 6.79
C LYS A 72 -23.05 7.16 7.08
N ASP A 73 -21.96 7.69 7.63
CA ASP A 73 -21.85 9.10 7.99
C ASP A 73 -21.61 10.01 6.77
N GLN A 74 -21.09 9.47 5.67
CA GLN A 74 -20.70 10.27 4.51
C GLN A 74 -21.78 10.38 3.44
N SER A 75 -22.50 9.31 3.14
CA SER A 75 -23.57 9.34 2.13
C SER A 75 -24.37 8.03 2.15
N PRO A 76 -25.35 7.89 3.02
CA PRO A 76 -26.16 6.68 3.12
C PRO A 76 -26.92 6.32 1.82
N GLU A 77 -27.15 7.29 0.95
CA GLU A 77 -27.84 7.11 -0.33
C GLU A 77 -26.94 6.55 -1.45
N LEU A 78 -25.62 6.60 -1.28
CA LEU A 78 -24.64 6.19 -2.31
C LEU A 78 -24.13 4.74 -2.15
N LEU A 79 -24.53 4.04 -1.09
CA LEU A 79 -24.18 2.65 -0.93
C LEU A 79 -25.06 1.80 -1.88
N PRO A 80 -24.53 1.27 -2.99
CA PRO A 80 -25.27 0.28 -3.75
C PRO A 80 -25.60 -0.89 -2.81
N SER A 81 -26.82 -1.34 -2.82
CA SER A 81 -27.30 -2.48 -2.00
C SER A 81 -26.51 -3.78 -2.22
N THR A 82 -25.62 -3.80 -3.20
CA THR A 82 -24.73 -4.90 -3.56
C THR A 82 -23.33 -4.83 -2.98
N VAL A 83 -22.91 -3.68 -2.42
CA VAL A 83 -21.59 -3.56 -1.77
C VAL A 83 -21.77 -3.90 -0.30
N GLN A 84 -21.58 -5.15 0.04
CA GLN A 84 -21.38 -5.56 1.44
C GLN A 84 -19.98 -5.09 1.86
N VAL A 85 -19.92 -3.87 2.34
CA VAL A 85 -18.70 -3.32 2.92
C VAL A 85 -18.51 -3.94 4.28
N GLN A 86 -17.37 -4.56 4.52
CA GLN A 86 -17.14 -5.40 5.68
C GLN A 86 -16.08 -4.82 6.58
N ARG A 87 -16.08 -5.31 7.80
CA ARG A 87 -15.04 -5.03 8.78
C ARG A 87 -13.76 -5.77 8.39
N VAL A 88 -12.68 -5.02 8.13
CA VAL A 88 -11.39 -5.59 7.74
C VAL A 88 -10.41 -5.52 8.89
N LEU A 89 -9.89 -6.66 9.28
CA LEU A 89 -8.73 -6.78 10.18
C LEU A 89 -7.50 -7.03 9.32
N ARG A 90 -6.45 -6.24 9.52
CA ARG A 90 -5.16 -6.40 8.83
C ARG A 90 -4.02 -6.36 9.82
N GLY A 91 -3.04 -7.24 9.65
CA GLY A 91 -1.81 -7.23 10.42
C GLY A 91 -0.63 -7.60 9.54
N GLY A 92 0.54 -7.16 9.91
CA GLY A 92 1.71 -7.44 9.13
C GLY A 92 3.01 -7.10 9.83
N VAL A 93 4.08 -7.58 9.22
CA VAL A 93 5.46 -7.33 9.62
C VAL A 93 6.25 -6.83 8.43
N SER A 94 7.10 -5.85 8.65
CA SER A 94 8.07 -5.41 7.64
C SER A 94 9.45 -5.25 8.28
N SER A 95 10.49 -5.40 7.46
CA SER A 95 11.85 -5.17 7.88
C SER A 95 12.68 -4.53 6.76
N SER A 96 13.62 -3.69 7.14
CA SER A 96 14.61 -3.10 6.24
C SER A 96 16.00 -3.30 6.86
N LEU A 97 16.82 -4.09 6.21
CA LEU A 97 18.15 -4.48 6.68
C LEU A 97 19.23 -3.87 5.77
N GLN A 98 20.05 -3.00 6.31
CA GLN A 98 21.22 -2.47 5.62
C GLN A 98 22.39 -3.45 5.82
N LEU A 99 22.61 -4.32 4.82
CA LEU A 99 23.69 -5.32 4.88
C LEU A 99 25.07 -4.72 4.64
N SER A 100 25.12 -3.66 3.82
CA SER A 100 26.33 -2.87 3.57
C SER A 100 25.94 -1.46 3.12
N LYS A 101 26.92 -0.56 2.91
CA LYS A 101 26.65 0.78 2.38
C LYS A 101 25.93 0.76 1.01
N ARG A 102 26.07 -0.35 0.27
CA ARG A 102 25.54 -0.50 -1.09
C ARG A 102 24.40 -1.50 -1.20
N VAL A 103 24.13 -2.28 -0.17
CA VAL A 103 23.16 -3.39 -0.23
C VAL A 103 22.15 -3.25 0.89
N ARG A 104 20.86 -3.14 0.52
CA ARG A 104 19.72 -3.14 1.44
C ARG A 104 18.77 -4.25 1.06
N LEU A 105 18.31 -5.00 2.03
CA LEU A 105 17.25 -5.98 1.92
C LEU A 105 15.99 -5.44 2.60
N PHE A 106 14.88 -5.54 1.92
CA PHE A 106 13.55 -5.23 2.45
C PHE A 106 12.67 -6.47 2.38
N GLY A 107 11.85 -6.68 3.40
CA GLY A 107 10.84 -7.73 3.44
C GLY A 107 9.58 -7.22 4.10
N ARG A 108 8.42 -7.67 3.60
CA ARG A 108 7.11 -7.37 4.14
C ARG A 108 6.21 -8.58 4.00
N TYR A 109 5.43 -8.84 5.04
CA TYR A 109 4.36 -9.82 5.02
C TYR A 109 3.12 -9.22 5.70
N ASP A 110 2.00 -9.25 5.01
CA ASP A 110 0.71 -8.78 5.49
C ASP A 110 -0.31 -9.91 5.42
N SER A 111 -1.20 -9.95 6.39
CA SER A 111 -2.40 -10.78 6.38
C SER A 111 -3.61 -9.90 6.65
N TRP A 112 -4.70 -10.16 5.95
CA TRP A 112 -5.97 -9.47 6.17
C TRP A 112 -7.11 -10.48 6.17
N SER A 113 -8.16 -10.16 6.90
CA SER A 113 -9.40 -10.93 6.89
C SER A 113 -10.59 -10.01 7.08
N ASP A 114 -11.67 -10.34 6.42
CA ASP A 114 -13.00 -9.82 6.67
C ASP A 114 -13.94 -10.97 7.03
N ASP A 115 -15.24 -10.71 7.16
CA ASP A 115 -16.22 -11.71 7.58
C ASP A 115 -16.41 -12.86 6.56
N LEU A 116 -16.02 -12.65 5.30
CA LEU A 116 -16.21 -13.61 4.20
C LEU A 116 -14.89 -14.07 3.56
N ASN A 117 -13.87 -13.24 3.60
CA ASN A 117 -12.66 -13.42 2.84
C ASN A 117 -11.41 -13.21 3.69
N SER A 118 -10.32 -13.75 3.22
CA SER A 118 -9.00 -13.51 3.77
C SER A 118 -7.95 -13.50 2.68
N GLY A 119 -6.80 -12.92 2.98
CA GLY A 119 -5.69 -12.93 2.06
C GLY A 119 -4.38 -12.59 2.74
N THR A 120 -3.32 -12.82 2.00
CA THR A 120 -1.95 -12.52 2.39
C THR A 120 -1.23 -11.79 1.28
N PHE A 121 -0.25 -11.00 1.66
CA PHE A 121 0.68 -10.33 0.75
C PHE A 121 2.10 -10.49 1.31
N ALA A 122 3.01 -10.95 0.49
CA ALA A 122 4.42 -11.02 0.80
C ALA A 122 5.21 -10.23 -0.24
N ASP A 123 6.21 -9.46 0.18
CA ASP A 123 7.11 -8.71 -0.70
C ASP A 123 8.54 -8.81 -0.16
N ALA A 124 9.48 -9.10 -1.05
CA ALA A 124 10.89 -9.10 -0.75
C ALA A 124 11.63 -8.28 -1.81
N ARG A 125 12.52 -7.38 -1.40
CA ARG A 125 13.24 -6.50 -2.30
C ARG A 125 14.71 -6.37 -1.89
N LEU A 126 15.59 -6.44 -2.88
CA LEU A 126 17.01 -6.20 -2.78
C LEU A 126 17.36 -4.91 -3.52
N ASP A 127 17.87 -3.92 -2.81
CA ASP A 127 18.33 -2.65 -3.38
C ASP A 127 19.86 -2.65 -3.40
N LEU A 128 20.45 -2.42 -4.58
CA LEU A 128 21.86 -2.38 -4.85
C LEU A 128 22.25 -0.97 -5.34
N ARG A 129 23.02 -0.23 -4.54
CA ARG A 129 23.45 1.13 -4.85
C ARG A 129 24.86 1.15 -5.41
N ASP A 130 25.10 1.99 -6.40
CA ASP A 130 26.41 2.22 -7.02
C ASP A 130 27.13 0.93 -7.46
N LEU A 131 26.33 -0.10 -7.85
CA LEU A 131 26.88 -1.37 -8.31
C LEU A 131 27.40 -1.29 -9.74
N LEU A 132 26.64 -0.64 -10.62
CA LEU A 132 26.98 -0.50 -12.04
C LEU A 132 27.87 0.73 -12.27
N TYR A 133 27.47 1.85 -11.70
CA TYR A 133 28.19 3.15 -11.75
C TYR A 133 27.68 4.07 -10.64
N GLY A 134 28.42 5.12 -10.35
CA GLY A 134 28.05 6.07 -9.30
C GLY A 134 26.73 6.76 -9.59
N GLY A 135 25.89 6.91 -8.57
CA GLY A 135 24.55 7.48 -8.69
C GLY A 135 23.53 6.54 -9.33
N SER A 136 23.76 5.23 -9.28
CA SER A 136 22.78 4.22 -9.74
C SER A 136 22.22 3.41 -8.59
N GLU A 137 20.95 3.02 -8.72
CA GLU A 137 20.29 2.06 -7.83
C GLU A 137 19.55 1.01 -8.66
N LEU A 138 19.83 -0.25 -8.39
CA LEU A 138 19.13 -1.39 -8.97
C LEU A 138 18.31 -2.06 -7.87
N SER A 139 17.00 -2.16 -8.08
CA SER A 139 16.07 -2.84 -7.18
C SER A 139 15.53 -4.09 -7.84
N LEU A 140 15.63 -5.20 -7.15
CA LEU A 140 15.08 -6.50 -7.53
C LEU A 140 14.03 -6.87 -6.49
N GLY A 141 12.80 -7.14 -6.91
CA GLY A 141 11.69 -7.48 -6.02
C GLY A 141 10.94 -8.72 -6.48
N LEU A 142 10.45 -9.47 -5.51
CA LEU A 142 9.51 -10.57 -5.70
C LEU A 142 8.33 -10.31 -4.77
N PHE A 143 7.13 -10.55 -5.25
CA PHE A 143 5.94 -10.43 -4.43
C PHE A 143 4.96 -11.56 -4.71
N ASP A 144 4.24 -11.95 -3.68
CA ASP A 144 3.16 -12.93 -3.71
C ASP A 144 1.93 -12.32 -3.05
N THR A 145 0.78 -12.52 -3.67
CA THR A 145 -0.52 -12.11 -3.12
C THR A 145 -1.48 -13.28 -3.21
N GLN A 146 -2.14 -13.57 -2.12
CA GLN A 146 -3.14 -14.64 -2.04
C GLN A 146 -4.41 -14.07 -1.44
N GLY A 147 -5.52 -14.31 -2.10
CA GLY A 147 -6.85 -13.90 -1.67
C GLY A 147 -7.89 -14.93 -2.02
N SER A 148 -9.09 -14.74 -1.51
CA SER A 148 -10.20 -15.70 -1.71
C SER A 148 -10.62 -15.82 -3.17
N PHE A 149 -10.39 -14.78 -3.99
CA PHE A 149 -10.81 -14.75 -5.40
C PHE A 149 -9.66 -14.63 -6.39
N SER A 150 -8.47 -14.32 -5.92
CA SER A 150 -7.29 -14.18 -6.78
C SER A 150 -6.02 -14.49 -6.02
N SER A 151 -5.09 -15.11 -6.70
CA SER A 151 -3.70 -15.24 -6.25
C SER A 151 -2.76 -14.76 -7.33
N GLY A 152 -1.59 -14.25 -6.96
CA GLY A 152 -0.65 -13.75 -7.93
C GLY A 152 0.78 -13.76 -7.41
N LEU A 153 1.69 -14.17 -8.27
CA LEU A 153 3.14 -14.10 -8.08
C LEU A 153 3.74 -13.13 -9.09
N GLY A 154 4.60 -12.25 -8.63
CA GLY A 154 5.25 -11.29 -9.51
C GLY A 154 6.69 -11.00 -9.18
N ALA A 155 7.39 -10.46 -10.17
CA ALA A 155 8.76 -10.00 -10.06
C ALA A 155 8.87 -8.57 -10.58
N ARG A 156 9.73 -7.78 -9.93
CA ARG A 156 10.00 -6.38 -10.28
C ARG A 156 11.49 -6.17 -10.44
N LEU A 157 11.85 -5.48 -11.50
CA LEU A 157 13.18 -4.95 -11.73
C LEU A 157 13.07 -3.45 -11.92
N ARG A 158 13.82 -2.67 -11.16
CA ARG A 158 13.86 -1.23 -11.33
C ARG A 158 15.30 -0.75 -11.31
N HIS A 159 15.67 0.02 -12.33
CA HIS A 159 16.94 0.72 -12.38
C HIS A 159 16.69 2.23 -12.30
N THR A 160 17.30 2.89 -11.34
CA THR A 160 17.24 4.34 -11.16
C THR A 160 18.65 4.92 -11.29
N HIS A 161 18.79 5.99 -12.05
CA HIS A 161 20.05 6.69 -12.21
C HIS A 161 19.87 8.18 -11.96
N TRP A 162 20.75 8.72 -11.13
CA TRP A 162 20.81 10.15 -10.83
C TRP A 162 21.98 10.79 -11.56
N MET A 163 21.68 11.67 -12.51
CA MET A 163 22.64 12.51 -13.20
C MET A 163 22.50 13.94 -12.69
N ARG A 164 23.32 14.36 -11.75
CA ARG A 164 23.19 15.65 -11.04
C ARG A 164 21.82 15.77 -10.39
N ALA A 165 20.96 16.67 -10.91
CA ALA A 165 19.61 16.89 -10.40
C ALA A 165 18.52 16.09 -11.14
N THR A 166 18.88 15.41 -12.24
CA THR A 166 17.95 14.61 -13.03
C THR A 166 17.93 13.17 -12.55
N GLN A 167 16.74 12.64 -12.33
CA GLN A 167 16.50 11.24 -12.04
C GLN A 167 15.86 10.57 -13.27
N LEU A 168 16.46 9.48 -13.70
CA LEU A 168 15.92 8.58 -14.71
C LEU A 168 15.59 7.25 -14.04
N ALA A 169 14.43 6.68 -14.31
CA ALA A 169 14.12 5.34 -13.85
C ALA A 169 13.47 4.52 -14.96
N LEU A 170 13.93 3.29 -15.08
CA LEU A 170 13.37 2.24 -15.92
C LEU A 170 12.91 1.12 -15.00
N ALA A 171 11.67 0.67 -15.15
CA ALA A 171 11.16 -0.46 -14.41
C ALA A 171 10.47 -1.47 -15.33
N TYR A 172 10.60 -2.73 -14.94
CA TYR A 172 9.89 -3.85 -15.52
C TYR A 172 9.23 -4.65 -14.40
N GLU A 173 7.96 -4.97 -14.58
CA GLU A 173 7.21 -5.82 -13.67
C GLU A 173 6.52 -6.91 -14.49
N THR A 174 6.57 -8.14 -14.01
CA THR A 174 5.80 -9.25 -14.53
C THR A 174 4.98 -9.86 -13.41
N THR A 175 3.72 -10.12 -13.66
CA THR A 175 2.79 -10.74 -12.71
C THR A 175 2.05 -11.85 -13.41
N GLN A 176 2.05 -13.01 -12.79
CA GLN A 176 1.19 -14.12 -13.14
C GLN A 176 0.15 -14.25 -12.04
N TYR A 177 -1.12 -14.22 -12.38
CA TYR A 177 -2.20 -14.34 -11.42
C TYR A 177 -3.28 -15.28 -11.90
N GLU A 178 -3.87 -15.95 -10.93
CA GLU A 178 -5.04 -16.81 -11.11
C GLU A 178 -6.27 -16.07 -10.58
N GLN A 179 -7.30 -16.02 -11.36
CA GLN A 179 -8.57 -15.45 -10.97
C GLN A 179 -9.65 -16.53 -10.95
N SER A 180 -10.31 -16.70 -9.81
CA SER A 180 -11.47 -17.59 -9.71
C SER A 180 -12.71 -16.83 -10.15
N GLY A 181 -13.20 -17.15 -11.34
CA GLY A 181 -14.43 -16.55 -11.89
C GLY A 181 -15.67 -16.98 -11.15
N PHE A 182 -16.78 -16.28 -11.39
CA PHE A 182 -18.09 -16.46 -10.73
C PHE A 182 -18.72 -17.87 -10.88
N GLN A 183 -18.16 -18.74 -11.68
CA GLN A 183 -18.62 -20.14 -11.89
C GLN A 183 -17.51 -21.17 -11.68
N GLY A 184 -16.45 -20.82 -10.93
CA GLY A 184 -15.32 -21.71 -10.70
C GLY A 184 -14.41 -21.88 -11.91
N ILE A 185 -14.52 -21.03 -12.91
CA ILE A 185 -13.60 -20.99 -14.05
C ILE A 185 -12.33 -20.33 -13.55
N GLN A 186 -11.27 -21.09 -13.42
CA GLN A 186 -9.92 -20.56 -13.18
C GLN A 186 -9.37 -20.03 -14.49
N SER A 187 -8.97 -18.78 -14.51
CA SER A 187 -8.18 -18.22 -15.60
C SER A 187 -6.80 -17.83 -15.05
N GLU A 188 -5.79 -18.36 -15.69
CA GLU A 188 -4.40 -17.96 -15.46
C GLU A 188 -4.08 -16.82 -16.43
N LEU A 189 -3.67 -15.69 -15.89
CA LEU A 189 -3.43 -14.48 -16.65
C LEU A 189 -2.01 -13.99 -16.37
N GLN A 190 -1.33 -13.55 -17.41
CA GLN A 190 -0.02 -12.94 -17.30
C GLN A 190 -0.09 -11.48 -17.73
N GLN A 191 0.46 -10.61 -16.92
CA GLN A 191 0.60 -9.20 -17.23
C GLN A 191 2.05 -8.76 -17.08
N GLN A 192 2.50 -7.93 -18.00
CA GLN A 192 3.82 -7.33 -17.97
C GLN A 192 3.68 -5.81 -18.10
N VAL A 193 4.52 -5.09 -17.38
CA VAL A 193 4.52 -3.63 -17.37
C VAL A 193 5.96 -3.14 -17.53
N VAL A 194 6.20 -2.32 -18.53
CA VAL A 194 7.44 -1.55 -18.67
C VAL A 194 7.12 -0.10 -18.41
N SER A 195 7.88 0.55 -17.55
CA SER A 195 7.75 1.98 -17.31
C SER A 195 9.09 2.69 -17.40
N PHE A 196 9.06 3.87 -17.96
CA PHE A 196 10.21 4.78 -17.99
C PHE A 196 9.75 6.14 -17.46
N ASN A 197 10.50 6.71 -16.51
CA ASN A 197 10.20 8.03 -16.00
C ASN A 197 11.46 8.89 -15.88
N VAL A 198 11.25 10.19 -16.07
CA VAL A 198 12.26 11.25 -15.95
C VAL A 198 11.72 12.30 -14.99
N ASN A 199 12.52 12.66 -14.01
CA ASN A 199 12.24 13.77 -13.12
C ASN A 199 13.45 14.71 -13.13
N THR A 200 13.26 15.95 -13.55
CA THR A 200 14.37 16.91 -13.69
C THR A 200 13.91 18.33 -13.37
N PRO A 201 14.67 19.10 -12.58
CA PRO A 201 14.46 20.53 -12.48
C PRO A 201 14.91 21.19 -13.77
N LEU A 202 14.02 21.95 -14.40
CA LEU A 202 14.33 22.80 -15.56
C LEU A 202 14.91 24.15 -15.12
N ARG A 203 14.41 24.63 -13.96
CA ARG A 203 14.86 25.86 -13.28
C ARG A 203 14.74 25.65 -11.77
N SER A 204 15.20 26.61 -10.99
CA SER A 204 15.08 26.58 -9.52
C SER A 204 13.63 26.50 -9.02
N ASP A 205 12.70 26.97 -9.82
CA ASP A 205 11.26 27.07 -9.56
C ASP A 205 10.39 26.17 -10.44
N LEU A 206 10.98 25.44 -11.40
CA LEU A 206 10.25 24.64 -12.40
C LEU A 206 10.80 23.22 -12.51
N ASP A 207 9.97 22.24 -12.19
CA ASP A 207 10.27 20.81 -12.31
C ASP A 207 9.48 20.19 -13.48
N LEU A 208 10.13 19.33 -14.24
CA LEU A 208 9.52 18.45 -15.25
C LEU A 208 9.49 17.03 -14.76
N PHE A 209 8.32 16.42 -14.80
CA PHE A 209 8.13 14.97 -14.67
C PHE A 209 7.53 14.46 -15.98
N ALA A 210 8.13 13.42 -16.56
CA ALA A 210 7.59 12.71 -17.71
C ALA A 210 7.63 11.20 -17.43
N GLU A 211 6.57 10.50 -17.81
CA GLU A 211 6.42 9.07 -17.65
C GLU A 211 5.82 8.46 -18.90
N ALA A 212 6.35 7.31 -19.30
CA ALA A 212 5.79 6.43 -20.32
C ALA A 212 5.62 5.04 -19.71
N LEU A 213 4.46 4.42 -19.89
CA LEU A 213 4.10 3.12 -19.36
C LEU A 213 3.47 2.30 -20.47
N GLN A 214 4.01 1.10 -20.71
CA GLN A 214 3.48 0.10 -21.61
C GLN A 214 3.05 -1.12 -20.78
N ARG A 215 1.79 -1.52 -20.93
CA ARG A 215 1.25 -2.79 -20.41
C ARG A 215 1.01 -3.72 -21.57
N PHE A 216 1.31 -4.99 -21.38
CA PHE A 216 1.04 -6.06 -22.33
C PHE A 216 0.83 -7.38 -21.60
N GLY A 217 -0.02 -8.25 -22.18
CA GLY A 217 -0.38 -9.54 -21.58
C GLY A 217 -1.79 -9.96 -21.96
N ASP A 218 -2.34 -10.88 -21.19
CA ASP A 218 -3.60 -11.54 -21.53
C ASP A 218 -4.84 -10.65 -21.32
N GLU A 219 -4.76 -9.63 -20.44
CA GLU A 219 -5.94 -8.79 -20.18
C GLU A 219 -6.10 -7.65 -21.16
N GLN A 220 -5.08 -6.82 -21.30
CA GLN A 220 -5.16 -5.63 -22.14
C GLN A 220 -3.78 -5.06 -22.47
N ASP A 221 -3.55 -4.79 -23.74
CA ASP A 221 -2.43 -3.98 -24.19
C ASP A 221 -2.79 -2.49 -24.07
N SER A 222 -1.95 -1.73 -23.41
CA SER A 222 -2.16 -0.29 -23.29
C SER A 222 -0.83 0.46 -23.22
N PHE A 223 -0.83 1.65 -23.81
CA PHE A 223 0.25 2.61 -23.68
C PHE A 223 -0.26 3.90 -23.06
N THR A 224 0.44 4.39 -22.07
CA THR A 224 0.11 5.65 -21.38
C THR A 224 1.35 6.53 -21.34
N MET A 225 1.19 7.79 -21.66
CA MET A 225 2.24 8.80 -21.53
C MET A 225 1.69 9.98 -20.74
N SER A 226 2.43 10.43 -19.75
CA SER A 226 2.09 11.61 -18.95
C SER A 226 3.26 12.57 -18.86
N VAL A 227 2.97 13.88 -18.90
CA VAL A 227 3.94 14.94 -18.68
C VAL A 227 3.34 15.94 -17.71
N ARG A 228 4.10 16.28 -16.67
CA ARG A 228 3.72 17.25 -15.65
C ARG A 228 4.81 18.30 -15.50
N LEU A 229 4.40 19.55 -15.52
CA LEU A 229 5.23 20.69 -15.14
C LEU A 229 4.73 21.21 -13.79
N THR A 230 5.62 21.34 -12.83
CA THR A 230 5.32 21.86 -11.50
C THR A 230 6.09 23.15 -11.29
N TRP A 231 5.36 24.25 -11.16
CA TRP A 231 5.94 25.56 -10.86
C TRP A 231 5.74 25.88 -9.38
N ARG A 232 6.84 26.29 -8.73
CA ARG A 232 6.84 26.73 -7.33
C ARG A 232 6.92 28.26 -7.30
N PHE A 233 5.94 28.91 -6.71
CA PHE A 233 5.88 30.37 -6.53
C PHE A 233 6.54 30.79 -5.24
#